data_8dc4731e786a5ddd4e4ce38290050b12
#
_entry.id   8dc4731e786a5ddd4e4ce38290050b12
#
_cell.length_a   1.000
_cell.length_b   1.000
_cell.length_c   1.000
_cell.angle_alpha   90.00
_cell.angle_beta   90.00
_cell.angle_gamma   90.00
#
_symmetry.space_group_name_H-M   'P 1'
#
loop_
_entity.id
_entity.type
_entity.pdbx_description
1 polymer ?
#
loop_
_entity_poly.entity_id
_entity_poly.type
_entity_poly.pdbx_seq_one_letter_code
_entity_poly.pdbx_strand_id
1 'polypeptide(L)'
;DRFMKEVDSLDDHYFNTTILVLFLADTKEELSQIEEKLKNTASLKSLTLKSCFSMQKEALNSVLIYGIQEFKRVVNLSSSCLAMFMPFKTQELNDENGIYYGINQLSQNAIFADKKLLKNHNGMILGQSGSGKSVFSKSEMISLYLNNPADQILIVDPQSEYGPVVVKMHGTVICFDSKKEFYLNPMDVDFEGVDYAGLREIISEKADFILTLISSLLKRDMEAEEQGIVDRVIDKVYSANYSMRKRLNGENEKSVEYEVPEFMKMEVPELSLSENLSTEEQVRAYSPTLQDVYQGLLDEGTDLSDHLAAAMEIFVNGSLNLFNHRTNVDLSNRLVAFDIAGLKDNLRVTSMLIMMETLRGKIRKNAKLDRWTHLYIDEFHELLSVDQVANFVLKLWKEIRKMKGIITGITQNMSDLLNDENAGKLSAILSNTEYFALLSQSSVDKRKLMEFLPNISPAMFNFVDNAESGTGLLKMGSITVPFDMRMSKGSEIYEIVNTDGGGYGV
;
A
#
# COMPACT_ATOMS: atom_id res chain seq x y z
N ASP A 1 -46.03 17.34 34.60
CA ASP A 1 -45.95 18.76 34.15
C ASP A 1 -44.55 19.32 33.98
N ARG A 2 -43.58 18.98 34.85
CA ARG A 2 -42.18 19.42 34.70
C ARG A 2 -41.49 18.71 33.57
N PHE A 3 -41.70 17.41 33.47
CA PHE A 3 -41.16 16.54 32.44
C PHE A 3 -41.69 16.88 31.03
N MET A 4 -42.99 17.22 30.91
CA MET A 4 -43.59 17.66 29.67
C MET A 4 -43.02 19.00 29.15
N LYS A 5 -42.72 19.94 30.07
CA LYS A 5 -42.09 21.22 29.73
C LYS A 5 -40.62 21.08 29.30
N GLU A 6 -39.88 20.11 29.84
CA GLU A 6 -38.53 19.82 29.42
C GLU A 6 -38.49 19.25 28.03
N VAL A 7 -39.41 18.38 27.68
CA VAL A 7 -39.49 17.76 26.33
C VAL A 7 -39.89 18.77 25.27
N ASP A 8 -40.90 19.62 25.55
CA ASP A 8 -41.31 20.68 24.64
C ASP A 8 -40.18 21.72 24.41
N SER A 9 -39.28 21.92 25.39
CA SER A 9 -38.15 22.85 25.26
C SER A 9 -36.99 22.30 24.46
N LEU A 10 -36.90 20.97 24.29
CA LEU A 10 -35.78 20.26 23.63
C LEU A 10 -36.15 19.70 22.24
N ASP A 11 -37.37 19.98 21.75
CA ASP A 11 -37.90 19.37 20.50
C ASP A 11 -37.82 17.83 20.50
N ASP A 12 -38.01 17.23 21.70
CA ASP A 12 -37.96 15.80 21.95
C ASP A 12 -39.33 15.15 21.73
N HIS A 13 -39.40 13.91 21.33
CA HIS A 13 -40.66 13.18 21.07
C HIS A 13 -40.84 12.03 22.06
N TYR A 14 -42.10 11.65 22.31
CA TYR A 14 -42.46 10.52 23.16
C TYR A 14 -42.73 9.26 22.37
N PHE A 15 -42.20 8.18 22.88
CA PHE A 15 -42.41 6.84 22.34
C PHE A 15 -43.00 5.92 23.41
N ASN A 16 -44.07 5.21 23.08
CA ASN A 16 -44.58 4.10 23.85
C ASN A 16 -43.66 2.89 23.63
N THR A 17 -42.77 2.61 24.58
CA THR A 17 -41.73 1.61 24.45
C THR A 17 -42.02 0.37 25.31
N THR A 18 -41.78 -0.82 24.78
CA THR A 18 -41.82 -2.07 25.50
C THR A 18 -40.52 -2.81 25.27
N ILE A 19 -39.84 -3.22 26.35
CA ILE A 19 -38.65 -4.05 26.28
C ILE A 19 -39.05 -5.45 26.76
N LEU A 20 -38.96 -6.43 25.84
CA LEU A 20 -39.21 -7.84 26.11
C LEU A 20 -37.91 -8.61 26.00
N VAL A 21 -37.68 -9.52 26.96
CA VAL A 21 -36.54 -10.43 26.95
C VAL A 21 -37.07 -11.86 26.82
N LEU A 22 -36.77 -12.51 25.71
CA LEU A 22 -37.07 -13.92 25.48
C LEU A 22 -35.81 -14.74 25.76
N PHE A 23 -35.94 -15.75 26.62
CA PHE A 23 -34.91 -16.74 26.87
C PHE A 23 -35.48 -18.14 26.80
N LEU A 24 -34.67 -19.10 26.40
CA LEU A 24 -35.04 -20.50 26.18
C LEU A 24 -34.10 -21.38 26.99
N ALA A 25 -34.64 -22.51 27.46
CA ALA A 25 -33.88 -23.53 28.17
C ALA A 25 -34.46 -24.89 27.87
N ASP A 26 -33.65 -25.96 28.02
CA ASP A 26 -34.07 -27.31 27.76
C ASP A 26 -34.86 -27.91 28.94
N THR A 27 -34.66 -27.40 30.15
CA THR A 27 -35.32 -27.87 31.37
C THR A 27 -35.97 -26.71 32.14
N LYS A 28 -36.98 -27.03 32.95
CA LYS A 28 -37.66 -26.02 33.80
C LYS A 28 -36.72 -25.49 34.91
N GLU A 29 -35.85 -26.32 35.41
CA GLU A 29 -34.86 -25.99 36.42
C GLU A 29 -33.87 -24.99 35.87
N GLU A 30 -33.37 -25.19 34.68
CA GLU A 30 -32.48 -24.27 33.97
C GLU A 30 -33.18 -22.95 33.66
N LEU A 31 -34.43 -23.00 33.19
CA LEU A 31 -35.25 -21.80 32.94
C LEU A 31 -35.37 -20.92 34.20
N SER A 32 -35.62 -21.54 35.36
CA SER A 32 -35.72 -20.84 36.64
C SER A 32 -34.39 -20.20 37.05
N GLN A 33 -33.28 -20.88 36.82
CA GLN A 33 -31.94 -20.36 37.10
C GLN A 33 -31.61 -19.16 36.21
N ILE A 34 -31.96 -19.21 34.92
CA ILE A 34 -31.75 -18.08 33.98
C ILE A 34 -32.59 -16.89 34.41
N GLU A 35 -33.87 -17.12 34.77
CA GLU A 35 -34.78 -16.07 35.24
C GLU A 35 -34.22 -15.37 36.49
N GLU A 36 -33.79 -16.13 37.47
CA GLU A 36 -33.21 -15.62 38.71
C GLU A 36 -31.93 -14.79 38.44
N LYS A 37 -31.03 -15.32 37.61
CA LYS A 37 -29.79 -14.66 37.19
C LYS A 37 -30.07 -13.34 36.49
N LEU A 38 -31.04 -13.32 35.57
CA LEU A 38 -31.44 -12.11 34.85
C LEU A 38 -32.04 -11.06 35.80
N LYS A 39 -32.95 -11.46 36.71
CA LYS A 39 -33.55 -10.56 37.70
C LYS A 39 -32.49 -9.98 38.65
N ASN A 40 -31.55 -10.78 39.11
CA ASN A 40 -30.44 -10.35 39.95
C ASN A 40 -29.54 -9.36 39.24
N THR A 41 -29.15 -9.66 37.97
CA THR A 41 -28.33 -8.79 37.12
C THR A 41 -29.02 -7.44 36.86
N ALA A 42 -30.30 -7.47 36.56
CA ALA A 42 -31.11 -6.26 36.34
C ALA A 42 -31.20 -5.40 37.59
N SER A 43 -31.44 -6.05 38.76
CA SER A 43 -31.52 -5.35 40.06
C SER A 43 -30.21 -4.65 40.43
N LEU A 44 -29.06 -5.25 40.11
CA LEU A 44 -27.73 -4.61 40.29
C LEU A 44 -27.56 -3.33 39.44
N LYS A 45 -28.31 -3.20 38.36
CA LYS A 45 -28.36 -2.02 37.49
C LYS A 45 -29.58 -1.13 37.72
N SER A 46 -30.25 -1.27 38.85
CA SER A 46 -31.47 -0.54 39.19
C SER A 46 -32.63 -0.71 38.23
N LEU A 47 -32.66 -1.84 37.48
CA LEU A 47 -33.73 -2.22 36.59
C LEU A 47 -34.61 -3.30 37.24
N THR A 48 -35.92 -3.22 37.01
CA THR A 48 -36.87 -4.23 37.49
C THR A 48 -37.42 -5.05 36.35
N LEU A 49 -37.09 -6.34 36.28
CA LEU A 49 -37.67 -7.28 35.34
C LEU A 49 -38.91 -7.94 35.96
N LYS A 50 -40.01 -7.95 35.18
CA LYS A 50 -41.27 -8.60 35.59
C LYS A 50 -41.58 -9.72 34.60
N SER A 51 -41.93 -10.91 35.15
CA SER A 51 -42.40 -12.01 34.31
C SER A 51 -43.74 -11.68 33.70
N CYS A 52 -43.93 -12.04 32.41
CA CYS A 52 -45.19 -11.84 31.67
C CYS A 52 -46.28 -12.84 32.07
N PHE A 53 -46.57 -12.98 33.38
CA PHE A 53 -47.53 -13.93 33.88
C PHE A 53 -48.92 -13.68 33.29
N SER A 54 -49.59 -14.76 32.81
CA SER A 54 -50.89 -14.73 32.10
C SER A 54 -50.91 -13.94 30.78
N MET A 55 -49.76 -13.49 30.27
CA MET A 55 -49.63 -12.74 28.99
C MET A 55 -48.47 -13.32 28.14
N GLN A 56 -48.13 -14.59 28.38
CA GLN A 56 -46.94 -15.19 27.70
C GLN A 56 -47.15 -15.30 26.19
N LYS A 57 -48.38 -15.60 25.74
CA LYS A 57 -48.73 -15.70 24.31
C LYS A 57 -48.57 -14.37 23.61
N GLU A 58 -49.17 -13.30 24.18
CA GLU A 58 -49.09 -11.96 23.62
C GLU A 58 -47.63 -11.44 23.63
N ALA A 59 -46.88 -11.74 24.67
CA ALA A 59 -45.46 -11.39 24.75
C ALA A 59 -44.65 -12.13 23.69
N LEU A 60 -44.90 -13.45 23.51
CA LEU A 60 -44.22 -14.27 22.51
C LEU A 60 -44.50 -13.75 21.10
N ASN A 61 -45.80 -13.48 20.79
CA ASN A 61 -46.19 -12.96 19.47
C ASN A 61 -45.54 -11.60 19.17
N SER A 62 -45.36 -10.77 20.21
CA SER A 62 -44.76 -9.44 20.07
C SER A 62 -43.21 -9.50 19.91
N VAL A 63 -42.56 -10.57 20.34
CA VAL A 63 -41.10 -10.77 20.17
C VAL A 63 -40.77 -11.43 18.83
N LEU A 64 -41.69 -12.20 18.27
CA LEU A 64 -41.51 -12.84 16.98
C LEU A 64 -41.49 -11.82 15.85
N ILE A 65 -40.72 -12.13 14.79
CA ILE A 65 -40.40 -11.21 13.66
C ILE A 65 -41.64 -10.85 12.78
N TYR A 66 -42.85 -11.20 13.20
CA TYR A 66 -44.07 -10.97 12.43
C TYR A 66 -44.57 -9.53 12.45
N GLY A 67 -43.95 -8.63 13.22
CA GLY A 67 -44.38 -7.23 13.32
C GLY A 67 -45.71 -7.01 14.04
N ILE A 68 -46.20 -8.00 14.80
CA ILE A 68 -47.45 -7.92 15.54
C ILE A 68 -47.15 -7.49 16.99
N GLN A 69 -47.77 -6.37 17.41
CA GLN A 69 -47.63 -5.87 18.79
C GLN A 69 -48.89 -6.17 19.58
N GLU A 70 -48.98 -7.34 20.22
CA GLU A 70 -50.12 -7.75 21.07
C GLU A 70 -49.91 -7.35 22.53
N PHE A 71 -48.65 -7.27 23.00
CA PHE A 71 -48.29 -6.91 24.37
C PHE A 71 -48.44 -5.40 24.60
N LYS A 72 -49.36 -4.99 25.48
CA LYS A 72 -49.76 -3.58 25.66
C LYS A 72 -49.20 -2.90 26.93
N ARG A 73 -48.25 -3.47 27.59
CA ARG A 73 -47.57 -2.80 28.71
C ARG A 73 -46.46 -1.93 28.18
N VAL A 74 -46.61 -0.62 28.25
CA VAL A 74 -45.69 0.35 27.69
C VAL A 74 -45.10 1.23 28.78
N VAL A 75 -43.88 1.70 28.56
CA VAL A 75 -43.23 2.76 29.29
C VAL A 75 -42.98 3.90 28.31
N ASN A 76 -43.33 5.11 28.71
CA ASN A 76 -43.07 6.26 27.88
C ASN A 76 -41.63 6.71 28.04
N LEU A 77 -40.89 6.69 26.92
CA LEU A 77 -39.51 7.16 26.86
C LEU A 77 -39.45 8.32 25.85
N SER A 78 -38.61 9.30 26.15
CA SER A 78 -38.27 10.35 25.17
C SER A 78 -37.35 9.81 24.08
N SER A 79 -37.28 10.48 22.92
CA SER A 79 -36.34 10.10 21.86
C SER A 79 -34.89 10.06 22.34
N SER A 80 -34.49 11.00 23.20
CA SER A 80 -33.16 11.03 23.82
C SER A 80 -32.92 9.80 24.69
N CYS A 81 -33.90 9.39 25.52
CA CYS A 81 -33.79 8.17 26.32
C CYS A 81 -33.78 6.92 25.45
N LEU A 82 -34.62 6.88 24.41
CA LEU A 82 -34.72 5.74 23.50
C LEU A 82 -33.42 5.57 22.69
N ALA A 83 -32.79 6.66 22.28
CA ALA A 83 -31.49 6.65 21.61
C ALA A 83 -30.39 5.94 22.42
N MET A 84 -30.45 6.01 23.77
CA MET A 84 -29.50 5.33 24.65
C MET A 84 -29.64 3.78 24.62
N PHE A 85 -30.80 3.27 24.20
CA PHE A 85 -31.03 1.83 24.02
C PHE A 85 -30.59 1.31 22.65
N MET A 86 -30.27 2.21 21.70
CA MET A 86 -29.72 1.76 20.43
C MET A 86 -28.34 1.12 20.68
N PRO A 87 -28.15 -0.12 20.25
CA PRO A 87 -26.83 -0.75 20.36
C PRO A 87 -25.90 -0.05 19.37
N PHE A 88 -25.25 1.02 19.80
CA PHE A 88 -24.17 1.61 19.05
C PHE A 88 -23.06 0.58 18.97
N LYS A 89 -23.03 -0.18 17.88
CA LYS A 89 -21.95 -1.09 17.61
C LYS A 89 -20.80 -0.27 17.06
N THR A 90 -19.77 -0.09 17.86
CA THR A 90 -18.49 0.45 17.40
C THR A 90 -17.91 -0.48 16.35
N GLN A 91 -17.43 0.07 15.26
CA GLN A 91 -16.69 -0.73 14.29
C GLN A 91 -15.39 -1.19 14.92
N GLU A 92 -15.03 -2.45 14.70
CA GLU A 92 -13.83 -3.07 15.22
C GLU A 92 -13.04 -3.71 14.08
N LEU A 93 -11.73 -3.72 14.23
CA LEU A 93 -10.79 -4.45 13.38
C LEU A 93 -10.02 -5.39 14.29
N ASN A 94 -10.24 -6.69 14.12
CA ASN A 94 -9.58 -7.74 14.90
C ASN A 94 -9.38 -8.98 14.04
N ASP A 95 -8.50 -8.84 13.04
CA ASP A 95 -8.13 -9.94 12.14
C ASP A 95 -7.15 -10.89 12.85
N GLU A 96 -7.35 -12.19 12.70
CA GLU A 96 -6.58 -13.25 13.40
C GLU A 96 -5.06 -13.15 13.14
N ASN A 97 -4.67 -12.85 11.88
CA ASN A 97 -3.28 -12.66 11.47
C ASN A 97 -2.93 -11.17 11.25
N GLY A 98 -3.74 -10.27 11.81
CA GLY A 98 -3.56 -8.84 11.68
C GLY A 98 -2.33 -8.33 12.42
N ILE A 99 -1.73 -7.27 11.90
CA ILE A 99 -0.71 -6.52 12.64
C ILE A 99 -1.36 -5.43 13.50
N TYR A 100 -0.66 -5.00 14.53
CA TYR A 100 -1.13 -3.99 15.48
C TYR A 100 -1.11 -2.59 14.89
N TYR A 101 -2.25 -1.87 14.99
CA TYR A 101 -2.43 -0.50 14.53
C TYR A 101 -2.82 0.50 15.65
N GLY A 102 -2.59 0.15 16.91
CA GLY A 102 -2.93 1.00 18.04
C GLY A 102 -4.21 0.58 18.73
N ILE A 103 -4.82 1.52 19.43
CA ILE A 103 -6.05 1.35 20.23
C ILE A 103 -7.18 2.12 19.56
N ASN A 104 -8.35 1.50 19.41
CA ASN A 104 -9.56 2.17 18.94
C ASN A 104 -10.02 3.20 19.97
N GLN A 105 -10.05 4.49 19.58
CA GLN A 105 -10.38 5.59 20.53
C GLN A 105 -11.81 5.52 21.04
N LEU A 106 -12.72 4.81 20.36
CA LEU A 106 -14.12 4.69 20.77
C LEU A 106 -14.36 3.51 21.72
N SER A 107 -13.83 2.34 21.39
CA SER A 107 -14.05 1.10 22.16
C SER A 107 -12.94 0.79 23.18
N GLN A 108 -11.78 1.43 23.03
CA GLN A 108 -10.55 1.16 23.80
C GLN A 108 -9.99 -0.26 23.59
N ASN A 109 -10.41 -0.95 22.53
CA ASN A 109 -9.86 -2.24 22.12
C ASN A 109 -8.63 -2.06 21.22
N ALA A 110 -7.71 -3.03 21.25
CA ALA A 110 -6.59 -3.07 20.33
C ALA A 110 -7.08 -3.32 18.88
N ILE A 111 -6.46 -2.64 17.93
CA ILE A 111 -6.76 -2.77 16.51
C ILE A 111 -5.74 -3.73 15.88
N PHE A 112 -6.23 -4.82 15.31
CA PHE A 112 -5.45 -5.74 14.50
C PHE A 112 -6.07 -5.85 13.12
N ALA A 113 -5.28 -5.64 12.06
CA ALA A 113 -5.77 -5.68 10.70
C ALA A 113 -4.74 -6.27 9.73
N ASP A 114 -5.22 -7.00 8.71
CA ASP A 114 -4.40 -7.59 7.66
C ASP A 114 -4.79 -7.03 6.28
N LYS A 115 -3.90 -6.29 5.65
CA LYS A 115 -4.09 -5.74 4.29
C LYS A 115 -4.33 -6.84 3.25
N LYS A 116 -3.82 -8.05 3.46
CA LYS A 116 -3.96 -9.18 2.53
C LYS A 116 -5.42 -9.67 2.40
N LEU A 117 -6.28 -9.35 3.37
CA LEU A 117 -7.71 -9.67 3.34
C LEU A 117 -8.55 -8.70 2.50
N LEU A 118 -7.98 -7.56 2.12
CA LEU A 118 -8.65 -6.57 1.30
C LEU A 118 -8.76 -7.04 -0.15
N LYS A 119 -9.76 -6.57 -0.89
CA LYS A 119 -9.88 -6.84 -2.34
C LYS A 119 -8.79 -6.12 -3.13
N ASN A 120 -8.49 -4.88 -2.75
CA ASN A 120 -7.37 -4.09 -3.23
C ASN A 120 -6.43 -3.85 -2.05
N HIS A 121 -5.28 -4.52 -2.07
CA HIS A 121 -4.34 -4.52 -0.93
C HIS A 121 -3.57 -3.21 -0.78
N ASN A 122 -3.58 -2.35 -1.81
CA ASN A 122 -2.81 -1.10 -1.82
C ASN A 122 -3.33 -0.09 -0.81
N GLY A 123 -2.44 0.75 -0.33
CA GLY A 123 -2.70 1.69 0.75
C GLY A 123 -2.11 3.07 0.58
N MET A 124 -2.65 4.00 1.36
CA MET A 124 -2.14 5.37 1.49
C MET A 124 -2.04 5.76 2.96
N ILE A 125 -0.91 6.35 3.33
CA ILE A 125 -0.70 6.98 4.64
C ILE A 125 -0.62 8.49 4.41
N LEU A 126 -1.59 9.22 4.93
CA LEU A 126 -1.79 10.64 4.66
C LEU A 126 -1.76 11.45 5.96
N GLY A 127 -1.06 12.57 5.96
CA GLY A 127 -1.03 13.46 7.12
C GLY A 127 -0.09 14.63 6.91
N GLN A 128 -0.37 15.77 7.51
CA GLN A 128 0.50 16.94 7.45
C GLN A 128 1.87 16.69 8.11
N SER A 129 2.82 17.58 7.88
CA SER A 129 4.13 17.52 8.56
C SER A 129 3.95 17.53 10.08
N GLY A 130 4.70 16.69 10.80
CA GLY A 130 4.60 16.56 12.27
C GLY A 130 3.40 15.76 12.77
N SER A 131 2.55 15.20 11.91
CA SER A 131 1.39 14.37 12.30
C SER A 131 1.77 12.97 12.80
N GLY A 132 3.04 12.58 12.68
CA GLY A 132 3.54 11.25 13.08
C GLY A 132 3.51 10.19 11.97
N LYS A 133 3.44 10.57 10.67
CA LYS A 133 3.46 9.63 9.53
C LYS A 133 4.64 8.67 9.57
N SER A 134 5.86 9.21 9.71
CA SER A 134 7.09 8.38 9.70
C SER A 134 7.12 7.42 10.89
N VAL A 135 6.65 7.85 12.07
CA VAL A 135 6.52 6.97 13.25
C VAL A 135 5.48 5.89 13.00
N PHE A 136 4.32 6.25 12.45
CA PHE A 136 3.25 5.31 12.12
C PHE A 136 3.71 4.27 11.09
N SER A 137 4.29 4.71 9.96
CA SER A 137 4.76 3.80 8.90
C SER A 137 5.89 2.89 9.37
N LYS A 138 6.87 3.40 10.13
CA LYS A 138 7.94 2.58 10.73
C LYS A 138 7.38 1.54 11.70
N SER A 139 6.40 1.90 12.51
CA SER A 139 5.74 0.97 13.44
C SER A 139 4.96 -0.12 12.71
N GLU A 140 4.27 0.23 11.62
CA GLU A 140 3.61 -0.73 10.75
C GLU A 140 4.62 -1.71 10.15
N MET A 141 5.75 -1.21 9.62
CA MET A 141 6.82 -2.03 9.05
C MET A 141 7.45 -2.97 10.07
N ILE A 142 7.71 -2.50 11.30
CA ILE A 142 8.22 -3.33 12.40
C ILE A 142 7.21 -4.45 12.72
N SER A 143 5.94 -4.09 12.86
CA SER A 143 4.87 -5.06 13.13
C SER A 143 4.75 -6.11 12.03
N LEU A 144 4.82 -5.70 10.76
CA LEU A 144 4.89 -6.61 9.61
C LEU A 144 6.12 -7.52 9.65
N TYR A 145 7.28 -6.95 9.91
CA TYR A 145 8.54 -7.71 9.95
C TYR A 145 8.53 -8.79 11.03
N LEU A 146 7.94 -8.51 12.18
CA LEU A 146 7.86 -9.44 13.31
C LEU A 146 6.77 -10.50 13.12
N ASN A 147 5.60 -10.12 12.64
CA ASN A 147 4.45 -11.02 12.56
C ASN A 147 4.39 -11.84 11.26
N ASN A 148 4.99 -11.35 10.17
CA ASN A 148 4.94 -12.02 8.86
C ASN A 148 6.33 -12.43 8.38
N PRO A 149 6.95 -13.49 8.92
CA PRO A 149 8.36 -13.86 8.64
C PRO A 149 8.62 -14.28 7.19
N ALA A 150 7.60 -14.66 6.44
CA ALA A 150 7.72 -15.04 5.03
C ALA A 150 7.75 -13.82 4.08
N ASP A 151 7.24 -12.67 4.51
CA ASP A 151 7.07 -11.50 3.67
C ASP A 151 8.37 -10.70 3.50
N GLN A 152 8.46 -9.95 2.41
CA GLN A 152 9.54 -8.97 2.19
C GLN A 152 9.00 -7.55 2.24
N ILE A 153 9.76 -6.65 2.84
CA ILE A 153 9.46 -5.21 2.94
C ILE A 153 10.53 -4.45 2.18
N LEU A 154 10.09 -3.65 1.20
CA LEU A 154 10.91 -2.79 0.38
C LEU A 154 10.49 -1.34 0.60
N ILE A 155 11.44 -0.43 0.77
CA ILE A 155 11.17 0.97 1.10
C ILE A 155 11.92 1.84 0.10
N VAL A 156 11.22 2.77 -0.56
CA VAL A 156 11.83 3.87 -1.33
C VAL A 156 11.85 5.09 -0.43
N ASP A 157 13.05 5.57 -0.09
CA ASP A 157 13.32 6.57 0.95
C ASP A 157 14.03 7.81 0.34
N PRO A 158 13.30 8.81 -0.13
CA PRO A 158 13.88 10.03 -0.69
C PRO A 158 14.48 10.98 0.36
N GLN A 159 14.19 10.80 1.64
CA GLN A 159 14.58 11.71 2.70
C GLN A 159 15.54 11.09 3.74
N SER A 160 16.00 9.86 3.53
CA SER A 160 16.87 9.12 4.48
C SER A 160 16.27 8.94 5.89
N GLU A 161 14.96 8.79 6.00
CA GLU A 161 14.30 8.67 7.29
C GLU A 161 14.24 7.24 7.84
N TYR A 162 14.23 6.22 6.96
CA TYR A 162 13.95 4.83 7.33
C TYR A 162 15.19 4.02 7.67
N GLY A 163 16.34 4.45 7.21
CA GLY A 163 17.56 3.70 7.35
C GLY A 163 17.92 3.29 8.81
N PRO A 164 17.81 4.18 9.85
CA PRO A 164 18.09 3.79 11.24
C PRO A 164 17.27 2.60 11.70
N VAL A 165 15.98 2.59 11.38
CA VAL A 165 15.06 1.48 11.70
C VAL A 165 15.50 0.21 10.99
N VAL A 166 15.78 0.32 9.69
CA VAL A 166 16.18 -0.83 8.85
C VAL A 166 17.45 -1.48 9.40
N VAL A 167 18.48 -0.69 9.75
CA VAL A 167 19.72 -1.20 10.34
C VAL A 167 19.48 -1.87 11.69
N LYS A 168 18.69 -1.26 12.59
CA LYS A 168 18.34 -1.86 13.89
C LYS A 168 17.56 -3.18 13.76
N MET A 169 16.80 -3.34 12.69
CA MET A 169 16.05 -4.57 12.38
C MET A 169 16.87 -5.57 11.54
N HIS A 170 18.19 -5.38 11.43
CA HIS A 170 19.11 -6.21 10.64
C HIS A 170 18.73 -6.27 9.13
N GLY A 171 18.09 -5.21 8.63
CA GLY A 171 17.79 -5.02 7.21
C GLY A 171 18.99 -4.46 6.46
N THR A 172 18.81 -4.28 5.14
CA THR A 172 19.83 -3.71 4.25
C THR A 172 19.43 -2.30 3.82
N VAL A 173 20.34 -1.35 3.94
CA VAL A 173 20.17 0.01 3.40
C VAL A 173 21.09 0.19 2.20
N ILE A 174 20.50 0.49 1.04
CA ILE A 174 21.18 0.74 -0.21
C ILE A 174 21.13 2.24 -0.46
N CYS A 175 22.29 2.91 -0.26
CA CYS A 175 22.36 4.37 -0.45
C CYS A 175 22.90 4.68 -1.85
N PHE A 176 22.11 5.39 -2.64
CA PHE A 176 22.52 5.89 -3.94
C PHE A 176 23.18 7.26 -3.79
N ASP A 177 24.48 7.26 -3.61
CA ASP A 177 25.33 8.43 -3.56
C ASP A 177 26.45 8.29 -4.60
N SER A 178 26.86 9.37 -5.21
CA SER A 178 27.97 9.45 -6.18
C SER A 178 29.32 8.91 -5.67
N LYS A 179 29.41 8.65 -4.38
CA LYS A 179 30.62 8.11 -3.70
C LYS A 179 30.58 6.60 -3.44
N LYS A 180 29.40 5.95 -3.60
CA LYS A 180 29.21 4.51 -3.34
C LYS A 180 28.90 3.81 -4.66
N GLU A 181 29.60 2.71 -4.93
CA GLU A 181 29.42 1.90 -6.15
C GLU A 181 28.25 0.89 -5.97
N PHE A 182 27.03 1.40 -5.69
CA PHE A 182 25.83 0.60 -5.73
C PHE A 182 25.12 0.81 -7.07
N TYR A 183 24.87 -0.30 -7.76
CA TYR A 183 24.28 -0.30 -9.09
C TYR A 183 22.97 -1.09 -9.08
N LEU A 184 21.99 -0.57 -9.79
CA LEU A 184 20.68 -1.19 -9.94
C LEU A 184 20.27 -1.13 -11.41
N ASN A 185 20.13 -2.29 -12.06
CA ASN A 185 19.80 -2.38 -13.46
C ASN A 185 18.26 -2.52 -13.66
N PRO A 186 17.57 -1.52 -14.22
CA PRO A 186 16.13 -1.63 -14.47
C PRO A 186 15.79 -2.62 -15.60
N MET A 187 16.80 -3.03 -16.36
CA MET A 187 16.64 -3.95 -17.48
C MET A 187 16.75 -5.42 -17.07
N ASP A 188 17.03 -5.71 -15.78
CA ASP A 188 17.11 -7.08 -15.30
C ASP A 188 15.82 -7.85 -15.52
N VAL A 189 15.93 -9.06 -16.09
CA VAL A 189 14.83 -9.98 -16.33
C VAL A 189 15.25 -11.41 -16.07
N ASP A 190 14.37 -12.14 -15.39
CA ASP A 190 14.50 -13.58 -15.21
C ASP A 190 13.65 -14.31 -16.27
N PHE A 191 14.31 -15.06 -17.12
CA PHE A 191 13.67 -15.87 -18.17
C PHE A 191 13.42 -17.32 -17.75
N GLU A 192 13.64 -17.68 -16.49
CA GLU A 192 13.37 -19.04 -16.00
C GLU A 192 11.88 -19.40 -16.16
N GLY A 193 11.60 -20.47 -16.92
CA GLY A 193 10.24 -20.91 -17.21
C GLY A 193 9.45 -20.00 -18.16
N VAL A 194 10.11 -19.03 -18.82
CA VAL A 194 9.46 -18.12 -19.77
C VAL A 194 9.41 -18.77 -21.15
N ASP A 195 8.21 -18.88 -21.71
CA ASP A 195 7.96 -19.28 -23.10
C ASP A 195 7.95 -18.05 -24.04
N TYR A 196 7.68 -18.27 -25.32
CA TYR A 196 7.62 -17.20 -26.30
C TYR A 196 6.52 -16.15 -26.01
N ALA A 197 5.38 -16.58 -25.49
CA ALA A 197 4.30 -15.66 -25.12
C ALA A 197 4.71 -14.78 -23.92
N GLY A 198 5.35 -15.39 -22.92
CA GLY A 198 5.92 -14.65 -21.78
C GLY A 198 7.04 -13.70 -22.20
N LEU A 199 7.88 -14.05 -23.18
CA LEU A 199 8.87 -13.14 -23.73
C LEU A 199 8.22 -11.90 -24.36
N ARG A 200 7.14 -12.07 -25.13
CA ARG A 200 6.41 -10.93 -25.72
C ARG A 200 5.79 -10.00 -24.66
N GLU A 201 5.28 -10.57 -23.58
CA GLU A 201 4.79 -9.78 -22.45
C GLU A 201 5.92 -8.96 -21.80
N ILE A 202 7.08 -9.58 -21.56
CA ILE A 202 8.26 -8.91 -21.00
C ILE A 202 8.73 -7.77 -21.92
N ILE A 203 8.84 -8.02 -23.24
CA ILE A 203 9.24 -7.01 -24.24
C ILE A 203 8.28 -5.82 -24.18
N SER A 204 6.98 -6.07 -24.22
CA SER A 204 5.96 -5.01 -24.17
C SER A 204 6.06 -4.19 -22.88
N GLU A 205 6.25 -4.83 -21.72
CA GLU A 205 6.41 -4.13 -20.45
C GLU A 205 7.68 -3.27 -20.39
N LYS A 206 8.78 -3.79 -20.93
CA LYS A 206 10.05 -3.06 -20.96
C LYS A 206 10.03 -1.92 -21.97
N ALA A 207 9.35 -2.10 -23.11
CA ALA A 207 9.10 -1.01 -24.04
C ALA A 207 8.27 0.12 -23.38
N ASP A 208 7.16 -0.21 -22.71
CA ASP A 208 6.35 0.76 -21.96
C ASP A 208 7.20 1.51 -20.91
N PHE A 209 8.09 0.80 -20.21
CA PHE A 209 8.98 1.43 -19.23
C PHE A 209 9.95 2.41 -19.89
N ILE A 210 10.66 2.01 -20.95
CA ILE A 210 11.64 2.87 -21.65
C ILE A 210 10.95 4.05 -22.33
N LEU A 211 9.75 3.85 -22.90
CA LEU A 211 8.92 4.94 -23.44
C LEU A 211 8.59 5.96 -22.33
N THR A 212 8.16 5.50 -21.16
CA THR A 212 7.88 6.37 -20.01
C THR A 212 9.14 7.11 -19.55
N LEU A 213 10.27 6.39 -19.48
CA LEU A 213 11.54 6.95 -19.05
C LEU A 213 12.00 8.09 -19.98
N ILE A 214 12.03 7.85 -21.29
CA ILE A 214 12.44 8.85 -22.29
C ILE A 214 11.44 10.01 -22.32
N SER A 215 10.12 9.75 -22.30
CA SER A 215 9.09 10.80 -22.25
C SER A 215 9.24 11.71 -21.02
N SER A 216 9.58 11.12 -19.87
CA SER A 216 9.81 11.89 -18.64
C SER A 216 11.03 12.82 -18.74
N LEU A 217 12.08 12.41 -19.44
CA LEU A 217 13.26 13.22 -19.71
C LEU A 217 12.98 14.34 -20.73
N LEU A 218 12.24 14.01 -21.79
CA LEU A 218 11.84 14.95 -22.82
C LEU A 218 10.75 15.93 -22.35
N LYS A 219 10.08 15.62 -21.23
CA LYS A 219 8.93 16.35 -20.66
C LYS A 219 7.78 16.53 -21.66
N ARG A 220 7.58 15.53 -22.52
CA ARG A 220 6.48 15.45 -23.48
C ARG A 220 6.16 14.02 -23.81
N ASP A 221 4.98 13.79 -24.36
CA ASP A 221 4.65 12.49 -24.94
C ASP A 221 5.45 12.24 -26.22
N MET A 222 5.78 10.98 -26.47
CA MET A 222 6.48 10.56 -27.67
C MET A 222 5.50 10.41 -28.84
N GLU A 223 5.93 10.79 -30.04
CA GLU A 223 5.19 10.60 -31.28
C GLU A 223 5.18 9.11 -31.68
N ALA A 224 4.19 8.71 -32.50
CA ALA A 224 4.03 7.31 -32.89
C ALA A 224 5.28 6.73 -33.60
N GLU A 225 6.02 7.57 -34.32
CA GLU A 225 7.27 7.16 -34.99
C GLU A 225 8.38 6.89 -33.98
N GLU A 226 8.54 7.74 -32.96
CA GLU A 226 9.48 7.58 -31.86
C GLU A 226 9.16 6.31 -31.05
N GLN A 227 7.87 6.10 -30.74
CA GLN A 227 7.42 4.90 -30.04
C GLN A 227 7.76 3.61 -30.83
N GLY A 228 7.56 3.64 -32.15
CA GLY A 228 7.90 2.51 -33.01
C GLY A 228 9.41 2.20 -33.08
N ILE A 229 10.27 3.23 -32.97
CA ILE A 229 11.72 3.04 -32.88
C ILE A 229 12.09 2.35 -31.57
N VAL A 230 11.59 2.86 -30.42
CA VAL A 230 11.88 2.27 -29.12
C VAL A 230 11.38 0.83 -29.03
N ASP A 231 10.17 0.55 -29.51
CA ASP A 231 9.60 -0.80 -29.49
C ASP A 231 10.48 -1.80 -30.27
N ARG A 232 10.95 -1.42 -31.47
CA ARG A 232 11.87 -2.25 -32.27
C ARG A 232 13.21 -2.48 -31.59
N VAL A 233 13.78 -1.45 -30.96
CA VAL A 233 15.07 -1.57 -30.26
C VAL A 233 14.92 -2.50 -29.05
N ILE A 234 13.87 -2.36 -28.25
CA ILE A 234 13.61 -3.23 -27.10
C ILE A 234 13.35 -4.66 -27.52
N ASP A 235 12.58 -4.89 -28.60
CA ASP A 235 12.37 -6.23 -29.16
C ASP A 235 13.72 -6.87 -29.59
N LYS A 236 14.59 -6.14 -30.29
CA LYS A 236 15.91 -6.64 -30.69
C LYS A 236 16.76 -7.02 -29.47
N VAL A 237 16.85 -6.14 -28.48
CA VAL A 237 17.68 -6.31 -27.28
C VAL A 237 17.23 -7.54 -26.48
N TYR A 238 15.93 -7.66 -26.17
CA TYR A 238 15.43 -8.76 -25.33
C TYR A 238 15.33 -10.09 -26.09
N SER A 239 14.96 -10.09 -27.37
CA SER A 239 14.94 -11.30 -28.19
C SER A 239 16.33 -11.90 -28.36
N ALA A 240 17.34 -11.04 -28.58
CA ALA A 240 18.74 -11.48 -28.63
C ALA A 240 19.21 -12.04 -27.28
N ASN A 241 18.87 -11.36 -26.18
CA ASN A 241 19.23 -11.82 -24.83
C ASN A 241 18.55 -13.15 -24.47
N TYR A 242 17.27 -13.31 -24.76
CA TYR A 242 16.54 -14.56 -24.57
C TYR A 242 17.17 -15.72 -25.34
N SER A 243 17.47 -15.52 -26.63
CA SER A 243 18.09 -16.52 -27.49
C SER A 243 19.48 -16.93 -26.98
N MET A 244 20.29 -15.96 -26.52
CA MET A 244 21.60 -16.21 -25.92
C MET A 244 21.48 -17.07 -24.66
N ARG A 245 20.57 -16.75 -23.74
CA ARG A 245 20.38 -17.51 -22.49
C ARG A 245 19.86 -18.93 -22.74
N LYS A 246 18.96 -19.13 -23.69
CA LYS A 246 18.48 -20.46 -24.09
C LYS A 246 19.60 -21.33 -24.61
N ARG A 247 20.52 -20.76 -25.43
CA ARG A 247 21.72 -21.47 -25.89
C ARG A 247 22.67 -21.85 -24.75
N LEU A 248 22.88 -20.94 -23.79
CA LEU A 248 23.73 -21.19 -22.61
C LEU A 248 23.17 -22.31 -21.72
N ASN A 249 21.86 -22.42 -21.59
CA ASN A 249 21.18 -23.46 -20.83
C ASN A 249 21.09 -24.81 -21.60
N GLY A 250 21.64 -24.92 -22.82
CA GLY A 250 21.61 -26.15 -23.62
C GLY A 250 20.23 -26.47 -24.22
N GLU A 251 19.31 -25.52 -24.18
CA GLU A 251 17.97 -25.66 -24.78
C GLU A 251 18.04 -25.37 -26.29
N ASN A 252 18.08 -26.43 -27.08
CA ASN A 252 18.02 -26.33 -28.58
C ASN A 252 16.57 -26.06 -29.02
N GLU A 253 16.11 -24.82 -28.94
CA GLU A 253 14.89 -24.44 -29.63
C GLU A 253 15.18 -24.13 -31.11
N LYS A 254 14.60 -24.95 -32.02
CA LYS A 254 14.62 -24.75 -33.48
C LYS A 254 13.79 -23.56 -33.97
N SER A 255 13.28 -22.73 -33.09
CA SER A 255 12.37 -21.63 -33.42
C SER A 255 13.00 -20.28 -33.01
N VAL A 256 13.29 -19.50 -34.03
CA VAL A 256 13.72 -18.10 -34.05
C VAL A 256 15.22 -17.91 -33.86
N GLU A 257 15.96 -17.97 -34.96
CA GLU A 257 17.29 -17.39 -35.08
C GLU A 257 17.15 -15.85 -35.08
N TYR A 258 17.26 -15.23 -33.90
CA TYR A 258 17.61 -13.81 -33.87
C TYR A 258 19.14 -13.68 -33.95
N GLU A 259 19.61 -12.95 -34.94
CA GLU A 259 21.01 -12.54 -34.97
C GLU A 259 21.26 -11.66 -33.76
N VAL A 260 22.21 -12.07 -32.91
CA VAL A 260 22.66 -11.24 -31.78
C VAL A 260 23.34 -10.01 -32.39
N PRO A 261 22.84 -8.79 -32.14
CA PRO A 261 23.43 -7.57 -32.65
C PRO A 261 24.92 -7.48 -32.30
N GLU A 262 25.73 -6.87 -33.19
CA GLU A 262 27.19 -6.77 -33.05
C GLU A 262 27.59 -6.16 -31.71
N PHE A 263 26.86 -5.12 -31.24
CA PHE A 263 27.09 -4.45 -29.95
C PHE A 263 26.87 -5.36 -28.74
N MET A 264 25.98 -6.36 -28.80
CA MET A 264 25.77 -7.33 -27.74
C MET A 264 26.80 -8.46 -27.76
N LYS A 265 27.57 -8.62 -28.84
CA LYS A 265 28.63 -9.64 -28.96
C LYS A 265 29.90 -9.22 -28.22
N MET A 266 30.12 -7.92 -28.00
CA MET A 266 31.40 -7.37 -27.54
C MET A 266 31.65 -7.43 -26.03
N GLU A 267 30.64 -7.68 -25.21
CA GLU A 267 30.79 -7.68 -23.75
C GLU A 267 30.31 -8.97 -23.02
N VAL A 268 30.22 -10.09 -23.72
CA VAL A 268 30.24 -11.35 -22.99
C VAL A 268 31.70 -11.54 -22.53
N PRO A 269 32.02 -11.28 -21.25
CA PRO A 269 33.34 -11.70 -20.79
C PRO A 269 33.44 -13.19 -21.14
N GLU A 270 34.60 -13.66 -21.55
CA GLU A 270 34.98 -15.06 -21.46
C GLU A 270 34.97 -15.47 -19.95
N LEU A 271 33.85 -15.28 -19.29
CA LEU A 271 33.47 -16.02 -18.12
C LEU A 271 33.33 -17.44 -18.65
N SER A 272 34.48 -18.14 -18.61
CA SER A 272 34.52 -19.59 -18.69
C SER A 272 33.25 -20.06 -18.00
N LEU A 273 32.35 -20.71 -18.73
CA LEU A 273 31.18 -21.39 -18.27
C LEU A 273 31.51 -22.18 -17.02
N SER A 274 31.64 -21.52 -15.86
CA SER A 274 31.70 -22.21 -14.60
C SER A 274 30.29 -22.68 -14.36
N GLU A 275 30.05 -23.96 -14.53
CA GLU A 275 28.82 -24.72 -14.38
C GLU A 275 28.11 -24.53 -13.04
N ASN A 276 28.43 -23.49 -12.25
CA ASN A 276 28.02 -23.29 -10.85
C ASN A 276 27.45 -21.92 -10.53
N LEU A 277 27.12 -21.07 -11.52
CA LEU A 277 26.44 -19.82 -11.22
C LEU A 277 24.97 -20.08 -10.86
N SER A 278 24.51 -19.55 -9.75
CA SER A 278 23.08 -19.55 -9.42
C SER A 278 22.25 -18.80 -10.48
N THR A 279 20.99 -19.11 -10.60
CA THR A 279 20.07 -18.41 -11.53
C THR A 279 20.12 -16.89 -11.34
N GLU A 280 20.28 -16.42 -10.12
CA GLU A 280 20.41 -14.98 -9.82
C GLU A 280 21.70 -14.37 -10.37
N GLU A 281 22.82 -15.07 -10.24
CA GLU A 281 24.11 -14.62 -10.79
C GLU A 281 24.10 -14.63 -12.32
N GLN A 282 23.41 -15.59 -12.94
CA GLN A 282 23.19 -15.61 -14.39
C GLN A 282 22.33 -14.43 -14.85
N VAL A 283 21.22 -14.12 -14.14
CA VAL A 283 20.39 -12.95 -14.44
C VAL A 283 21.25 -11.69 -14.41
N ARG A 284 22.02 -11.50 -13.36
CA ARG A 284 22.90 -10.32 -13.19
C ARG A 284 23.99 -10.24 -14.27
N ALA A 285 24.56 -11.39 -14.65
CA ALA A 285 25.66 -11.44 -15.62
C ALA A 285 25.25 -11.19 -17.06
N TYR A 286 24.00 -11.55 -17.42
CA TYR A 286 23.56 -11.57 -18.83
C TYR A 286 22.39 -10.63 -19.15
N SER A 287 21.82 -9.94 -18.17
CA SER A 287 20.77 -8.97 -18.44
C SER A 287 21.27 -7.80 -19.29
N PRO A 288 20.44 -7.32 -20.23
CA PRO A 288 20.74 -6.08 -20.93
C PRO A 288 20.87 -4.91 -19.95
N THR A 289 21.51 -3.84 -20.40
CA THR A 289 21.65 -2.59 -19.64
C THR A 289 21.03 -1.43 -20.44
N LEU A 290 20.94 -0.24 -19.86
CA LEU A 290 20.53 0.96 -20.59
C LEU A 290 21.52 1.33 -21.69
N GLN A 291 22.79 0.90 -21.58
CA GLN A 291 23.79 1.03 -22.66
C GLN A 291 23.36 0.28 -23.92
N ASP A 292 22.80 -0.93 -23.78
CA ASP A 292 22.37 -1.72 -24.92
C ASP A 292 21.21 -1.05 -25.65
N VAL A 293 20.30 -0.41 -24.92
CA VAL A 293 19.20 0.38 -25.49
C VAL A 293 19.75 1.61 -26.20
N TYR A 294 20.66 2.34 -25.55
CA TYR A 294 21.30 3.53 -26.13
C TYR A 294 22.01 3.19 -27.44
N GLN A 295 22.80 2.11 -27.46
CA GLN A 295 23.50 1.67 -28.68
C GLN A 295 22.51 1.21 -29.76
N GLY A 296 21.46 0.48 -29.37
CA GLY A 296 20.42 0.07 -30.29
C GLY A 296 19.70 1.25 -30.96
N LEU A 297 19.50 2.35 -30.23
CA LEU A 297 18.95 3.61 -30.79
C LEU A 297 19.92 4.24 -31.82
N LEU A 298 21.22 4.29 -31.51
CA LEU A 298 22.22 4.80 -32.45
C LEU A 298 22.31 3.95 -33.73
N ASP A 299 22.18 2.63 -33.59
CA ASP A 299 22.26 1.69 -34.73
C ASP A 299 21.04 1.76 -35.68
N GLU A 300 19.90 2.37 -35.22
CA GLU A 300 18.76 2.65 -36.11
C GLU A 300 19.10 3.75 -37.14
N GLY A 301 20.07 4.63 -36.88
CA GLY A 301 20.67 5.56 -37.82
C GLY A 301 19.72 6.61 -38.41
N THR A 302 18.72 7.03 -37.67
CA THR A 302 17.78 8.09 -38.06
C THR A 302 17.95 9.34 -37.15
N ASP A 303 17.65 10.52 -37.68
CA ASP A 303 17.70 11.75 -36.87
C ASP A 303 16.83 11.66 -35.62
N LEU A 304 15.69 10.95 -35.68
CA LEU A 304 14.80 10.72 -34.53
C LEU A 304 15.44 9.78 -33.51
N SER A 305 16.05 8.69 -33.95
CA SER A 305 16.71 7.75 -33.04
C SER A 305 17.92 8.37 -32.35
N ASP A 306 18.70 9.21 -33.05
CA ASP A 306 19.81 9.96 -32.48
C ASP A 306 19.33 10.97 -31.43
N HIS A 307 18.18 11.61 -31.63
CA HIS A 307 17.58 12.50 -30.65
C HIS A 307 17.13 11.73 -29.39
N LEU A 308 16.55 10.55 -29.55
CA LEU A 308 16.17 9.68 -28.43
C LEU A 308 17.40 9.16 -27.66
N ALA A 309 18.46 8.78 -28.40
CA ALA A 309 19.73 8.38 -27.79
C ALA A 309 20.35 9.53 -26.98
N ALA A 310 20.37 10.75 -27.53
CA ALA A 310 20.86 11.92 -26.81
C ALA A 310 20.10 12.19 -25.48
N ALA A 311 18.78 11.93 -25.44
CA ALA A 311 18.01 12.02 -24.19
C ALA A 311 18.44 10.98 -23.15
N MET A 312 18.90 9.79 -23.60
CA MET A 312 19.38 8.72 -22.72
C MET A 312 20.85 8.88 -22.28
N GLU A 313 21.60 9.83 -22.86
CA GLU A 313 23.04 9.99 -22.55
C GLU A 313 23.31 10.22 -21.06
N ILE A 314 22.35 10.79 -20.32
CA ILE A 314 22.45 11.00 -18.87
C ILE A 314 22.64 9.67 -18.09
N PHE A 315 22.14 8.55 -18.61
CA PHE A 315 22.31 7.23 -18.00
C PHE A 315 23.62 6.56 -18.39
N VAL A 316 24.17 6.90 -19.55
CA VAL A 316 25.37 6.26 -20.09
C VAL A 316 26.63 6.97 -19.61
N ASN A 317 26.69 8.30 -19.86
CA ASN A 317 27.86 9.13 -19.58
C ASN A 317 27.59 10.18 -18.50
N GLY A 318 26.37 10.27 -17.99
CA GLY A 318 25.93 11.34 -17.10
C GLY A 318 25.78 10.91 -15.64
N SER A 319 25.08 11.74 -14.88
CA SER A 319 24.92 11.62 -13.41
C SER A 319 24.05 10.43 -12.96
N LEU A 320 23.35 9.79 -13.88
CA LEU A 320 22.53 8.59 -13.61
C LEU A 320 23.14 7.30 -14.15
N ASN A 321 24.44 7.27 -14.42
CA ASN A 321 25.13 6.07 -14.91
C ASN A 321 25.07 4.90 -13.91
N LEU A 322 24.77 5.16 -12.64
CA LEU A 322 24.55 4.13 -11.62
C LEU A 322 23.43 3.12 -12.00
N PHE A 323 22.52 3.50 -12.89
CA PHE A 323 21.46 2.62 -13.41
C PHE A 323 21.85 1.89 -14.69
N ASN A 324 23.05 2.15 -15.23
CA ASN A 324 23.56 1.56 -16.46
C ASN A 324 24.52 0.38 -16.21
N HIS A 325 24.73 0.02 -14.97
CA HIS A 325 25.59 -1.09 -14.59
C HIS A 325 24.76 -2.31 -14.18
N ARG A 326 25.37 -3.49 -14.22
CA ARG A 326 24.75 -4.72 -13.70
C ARG A 326 24.47 -4.58 -12.21
N THR A 327 23.31 -5.08 -11.78
CA THR A 327 22.92 -5.02 -10.37
C THR A 327 23.94 -5.74 -9.49
N ASN A 328 24.55 -5.02 -8.55
CA ASN A 328 25.50 -5.55 -7.57
C ASN A 328 24.99 -5.50 -6.14
N VAL A 329 23.74 -5.01 -5.94
CA VAL A 329 23.12 -4.93 -4.62
C VAL A 329 22.41 -6.24 -4.29
N ASP A 330 22.48 -6.63 -3.02
CA ASP A 330 21.76 -7.80 -2.52
C ASP A 330 20.33 -7.41 -2.08
N LEU A 331 19.35 -7.90 -2.82
CA LEU A 331 17.91 -7.72 -2.54
C LEU A 331 17.30 -8.93 -1.84
N SER A 332 18.11 -9.85 -1.31
CA SER A 332 17.62 -11.07 -0.66
C SER A 332 17.08 -10.82 0.75
N ASN A 333 17.57 -9.77 1.44
CA ASN A 333 17.12 -9.44 2.78
C ASN A 333 15.62 -9.17 2.80
N ARG A 334 14.98 -9.54 3.90
CA ARG A 334 13.54 -9.33 4.10
C ARG A 334 13.13 -7.86 4.28
N LEU A 335 14.05 -7.02 4.72
CA LEU A 335 13.83 -5.59 4.92
C LEU A 335 14.93 -4.83 4.18
N VAL A 336 14.56 -4.11 3.12
CA VAL A 336 15.51 -3.36 2.29
C VAL A 336 14.99 -1.94 2.10
N ALA A 337 15.82 -0.96 2.41
CA ALA A 337 15.56 0.45 2.12
C ALA A 337 16.49 0.96 1.02
N PHE A 338 15.92 1.69 0.08
CA PHE A 338 16.61 2.38 -1.00
C PHE A 338 16.66 3.87 -0.66
N ASP A 339 17.77 4.31 -0.13
CA ASP A 339 18.03 5.70 0.20
C ASP A 339 18.49 6.46 -1.06
N ILE A 340 17.65 7.35 -1.55
CA ILE A 340 17.89 8.16 -2.75
C ILE A 340 18.06 9.64 -2.44
N ALA A 341 18.22 10.04 -1.18
CA ALA A 341 18.42 11.44 -0.78
C ALA A 341 19.68 12.06 -1.39
N GLY A 342 20.71 11.25 -1.68
CA GLY A 342 21.93 11.70 -2.36
C GLY A 342 21.77 12.08 -3.83
N LEU A 343 20.62 11.76 -4.45
CA LEU A 343 20.32 12.11 -5.84
C LEU A 343 19.79 13.55 -5.94
N LYS A 344 20.17 14.25 -7.03
CA LYS A 344 19.72 15.62 -7.28
C LYS A 344 18.20 15.69 -7.44
N ASP A 345 17.57 16.73 -6.92
CA ASP A 345 16.11 16.91 -6.93
C ASP A 345 15.48 16.79 -8.32
N ASN A 346 16.11 17.36 -9.35
CA ASN A 346 15.61 17.31 -10.72
C ASN A 346 15.63 15.90 -11.36
N LEU A 347 16.33 14.94 -10.73
CA LEU A 347 16.45 13.57 -11.21
C LEU A 347 15.73 12.57 -10.27
N ARG A 348 15.20 13.04 -9.15
CA ARG A 348 14.58 12.19 -8.13
C ARG A 348 13.40 11.40 -8.68
N VAL A 349 12.47 12.06 -9.38
CA VAL A 349 11.29 11.39 -9.97
C VAL A 349 11.70 10.31 -10.96
N THR A 350 12.68 10.59 -11.83
CA THR A 350 13.23 9.62 -12.79
C THR A 350 13.88 8.43 -12.07
N SER A 351 14.63 8.69 -11.00
CA SER A 351 15.25 7.63 -10.19
C SER A 351 14.21 6.77 -9.48
N MET A 352 13.17 7.37 -8.93
CA MET A 352 12.05 6.63 -8.33
C MET A 352 11.34 5.75 -9.37
N LEU A 353 11.12 6.24 -10.59
CA LEU A 353 10.54 5.46 -11.68
C LEU A 353 11.40 4.23 -12.00
N ILE A 354 12.70 4.40 -12.16
CA ILE A 354 13.65 3.31 -12.42
C ILE A 354 13.62 2.28 -11.29
N MET A 355 13.62 2.75 -10.05
CA MET A 355 13.51 1.88 -8.88
C MET A 355 12.21 1.09 -8.87
N MET A 356 11.08 1.75 -9.13
CA MET A 356 9.79 1.06 -9.17
C MET A 356 9.76 -0.05 -10.23
N GLU A 357 10.37 0.16 -11.39
CA GLU A 357 10.49 -0.88 -12.43
C GLU A 357 11.32 -2.06 -11.93
N THR A 358 12.47 -1.79 -11.32
CA THR A 358 13.33 -2.84 -10.76
C THR A 358 12.62 -3.61 -9.64
N LEU A 359 11.94 -2.89 -8.75
CA LEU A 359 11.20 -3.48 -7.65
C LEU A 359 10.00 -4.29 -8.15
N ARG A 360 9.35 -3.88 -9.26
CA ARG A 360 8.31 -4.68 -9.93
C ARG A 360 8.84 -6.06 -10.32
N GLY A 361 10.04 -6.13 -10.89
CA GLY A 361 10.71 -7.40 -11.21
C GLY A 361 10.94 -8.26 -9.96
N LYS A 362 11.40 -7.65 -8.86
CA LYS A 362 11.62 -8.35 -7.57
C LYS A 362 10.31 -8.87 -6.98
N ILE A 363 9.23 -8.06 -7.00
CA ILE A 363 7.90 -8.47 -6.51
C ILE A 363 7.38 -9.66 -7.31
N ARG A 364 7.54 -9.64 -8.64
CA ARG A 364 7.15 -10.77 -9.51
C ARG A 364 7.92 -12.05 -9.16
N LYS A 365 9.23 -11.93 -8.88
CA LYS A 365 10.04 -13.07 -8.44
C LYS A 365 9.56 -13.62 -7.10
N ASN A 366 9.27 -12.75 -6.14
CA ASN A 366 8.72 -13.15 -4.85
C ASN A 366 7.38 -13.86 -4.99
N ALA A 367 6.51 -13.39 -5.90
CA ALA A 367 5.22 -14.03 -6.18
C ALA A 367 5.37 -15.48 -6.68
N LYS A 368 6.36 -15.77 -7.54
CA LYS A 368 6.69 -17.13 -7.96
C LYS A 368 7.09 -18.04 -6.78
N LEU A 369 7.69 -17.46 -5.73
CA LEU A 369 8.06 -18.13 -4.49
C LEU A 369 6.96 -18.14 -3.43
N ASP A 370 5.74 -17.79 -3.81
CA ASP A 370 4.58 -17.63 -2.92
C ASP A 370 4.77 -16.61 -1.79
N ARG A 371 5.65 -15.64 -1.96
CA ARG A 371 6.01 -14.61 -0.98
C ARG A 371 5.30 -13.29 -1.27
N TRP A 372 4.67 -12.69 -0.24
CA TRP A 372 4.16 -11.33 -0.31
C TRP A 372 5.28 -10.29 -0.23
N THR A 373 5.09 -9.17 -0.93
CA THR A 373 6.02 -8.05 -0.90
C THR A 373 5.27 -6.76 -0.59
N HIS A 374 5.68 -6.07 0.47
CA HIS A 374 5.17 -4.76 0.87
C HIS A 374 6.14 -3.69 0.38
N LEU A 375 5.70 -2.86 -0.56
CA LEU A 375 6.47 -1.75 -1.11
C LEU A 375 5.96 -0.44 -0.52
N TYR A 376 6.77 0.21 0.29
CA TYR A 376 6.51 1.54 0.82
C TYR A 376 7.23 2.58 -0.03
N ILE A 377 6.53 3.65 -0.40
CA ILE A 377 7.07 4.74 -1.20
C ILE A 377 6.79 6.02 -0.43
N ASP A 378 7.84 6.60 0.12
CA ASP A 378 7.75 7.89 0.77
C ASP A 378 7.74 9.02 -0.26
N GLU A 379 7.19 10.18 0.11
CA GLU A 379 6.94 11.33 -0.78
C GLU A 379 6.25 10.93 -2.10
N PHE A 380 5.27 10.02 -2.00
CA PHE A 380 4.57 9.44 -3.16
C PHE A 380 4.02 10.49 -4.15
N HIS A 381 3.70 11.70 -3.68
CA HIS A 381 3.23 12.80 -4.52
C HIS A 381 4.23 13.21 -5.60
N GLU A 382 5.55 13.04 -5.37
CA GLU A 382 6.57 13.37 -6.36
C GLU A 382 6.38 12.55 -7.66
N LEU A 383 5.99 11.27 -7.55
CA LEU A 383 5.73 10.39 -8.72
C LEU A 383 4.52 10.85 -9.54
N LEU A 384 3.58 11.55 -8.94
CA LEU A 384 2.38 12.03 -9.62
C LEU A 384 2.56 13.43 -10.22
N SER A 385 3.69 14.08 -9.97
CA SER A 385 4.00 15.42 -10.50
C SER A 385 4.33 15.43 -12.00
N VAL A 386 4.68 14.25 -12.57
CA VAL A 386 4.99 14.08 -13.99
C VAL A 386 3.98 13.14 -14.61
N ASP A 387 3.25 13.61 -15.63
CA ASP A 387 2.12 12.90 -16.23
C ASP A 387 2.43 11.49 -16.71
N GLN A 388 3.55 11.29 -17.38
CA GLN A 388 3.98 10.00 -17.91
C GLN A 388 4.27 9.02 -16.78
N VAL A 389 4.96 9.50 -15.73
CA VAL A 389 5.27 8.70 -14.55
C VAL A 389 3.99 8.35 -13.78
N ALA A 390 3.06 9.29 -13.62
CA ALA A 390 1.78 9.05 -12.97
C ALA A 390 0.96 7.95 -13.68
N ASN A 391 0.97 7.92 -15.02
CA ASN A 391 0.31 6.86 -15.80
C ASN A 391 0.96 5.48 -15.57
N PHE A 392 2.30 5.42 -15.53
CA PHE A 392 3.04 4.20 -15.21
C PHE A 392 2.71 3.69 -13.80
N VAL A 393 2.72 4.59 -12.81
CA VAL A 393 2.37 4.27 -11.42
C VAL A 393 0.95 3.74 -11.32
N LEU A 394 -0.01 4.37 -12.01
CA LEU A 394 -1.41 3.93 -12.03
C LEU A 394 -1.56 2.52 -12.62
N LYS A 395 -0.83 2.21 -13.68
CA LYS A 395 -0.81 0.86 -14.27
C LYS A 395 -0.28 -0.15 -13.25
N LEU A 396 0.90 0.13 -12.67
CA LEU A 396 1.51 -0.72 -11.65
C LEU A 396 0.60 -0.91 -10.43
N TRP A 397 -0.04 0.17 -9.95
CA TRP A 397 -0.98 0.14 -8.82
C TRP A 397 -2.13 -0.84 -9.00
N LYS A 398 -2.65 -0.95 -10.25
CA LYS A 398 -3.72 -1.88 -10.61
C LYS A 398 -3.24 -3.33 -10.75
N GLU A 399 -2.02 -3.54 -11.22
CA GLU A 399 -1.49 -4.86 -11.56
C GLU A 399 -0.83 -5.58 -10.39
N ILE A 400 -0.24 -4.84 -9.46
CA ILE A 400 0.67 -5.37 -8.43
C ILE A 400 0.02 -6.42 -7.51
N ARG A 401 -1.28 -6.31 -7.29
CA ARG A 401 -2.03 -7.31 -6.49
C ARG A 401 -1.97 -8.72 -7.09
N LYS A 402 -1.87 -8.83 -8.42
CA LYS A 402 -1.75 -10.13 -9.10
C LYS A 402 -0.40 -10.79 -8.83
N MET A 403 0.57 -10.02 -8.39
CA MET A 403 1.94 -10.43 -8.07
C MET A 403 2.17 -10.52 -6.55
N LYS A 404 1.12 -10.66 -5.73
CA LYS A 404 1.25 -10.64 -4.26
C LYS A 404 2.03 -9.43 -3.74
N GLY A 405 1.91 -8.30 -4.43
CA GLY A 405 2.50 -7.03 -4.04
C GLY A 405 1.46 -6.11 -3.41
N ILE A 406 1.91 -5.34 -2.44
CA ILE A 406 1.14 -4.33 -1.74
C ILE A 406 1.92 -3.02 -1.80
N ILE A 407 1.42 -2.02 -2.52
CA ILE A 407 2.03 -0.69 -2.51
C ILE A 407 1.36 0.16 -1.43
N THR A 408 2.16 0.83 -0.63
CA THR A 408 1.71 1.84 0.32
C THR A 408 2.41 3.16 0.02
N GLY A 409 1.66 4.13 -0.48
CA GLY A 409 2.14 5.49 -0.71
C GLY A 409 2.06 6.31 0.57
N ILE A 410 3.10 7.05 0.90
CA ILE A 410 3.16 7.94 2.06
C ILE A 410 3.32 9.37 1.53
N THR A 411 2.49 10.29 1.97
CA THR A 411 2.59 11.68 1.53
C THR A 411 2.04 12.66 2.56
N GLN A 412 2.61 13.86 2.56
CA GLN A 412 2.19 14.94 3.43
C GLN A 412 1.27 15.96 2.75
N ASN A 413 1.34 16.08 1.43
CA ASN A 413 0.65 17.13 0.68
C ASN A 413 -0.52 16.58 -0.14
N MET A 414 -1.71 16.50 0.48
CA MET A 414 -2.92 16.15 -0.27
C MET A 414 -3.34 17.25 -1.24
N SER A 415 -3.13 18.53 -0.89
CA SER A 415 -3.48 19.64 -1.75
C SER A 415 -2.72 19.62 -3.08
N ASP A 416 -1.45 19.18 -3.08
CA ASP A 416 -0.65 19.07 -4.30
C ASP A 416 -1.06 17.89 -5.18
N LEU A 417 -1.55 16.82 -4.54
CA LEU A 417 -2.11 15.65 -5.24
C LEU A 417 -3.47 15.95 -5.88
N LEU A 418 -4.26 16.83 -5.26
CA LEU A 418 -5.65 17.13 -5.63
C LEU A 418 -5.77 18.34 -6.55
N ASN A 419 -4.67 18.81 -7.18
CA ASN A 419 -4.74 19.82 -8.22
C ASN A 419 -5.55 19.32 -9.41
N ASP A 420 -6.32 20.21 -10.06
CA ASP A 420 -7.29 19.87 -11.11
C ASP A 420 -6.69 19.04 -12.26
N GLU A 421 -5.40 19.24 -12.58
CA GLU A 421 -4.70 18.52 -13.63
C GLU A 421 -4.49 17.01 -13.31
N ASN A 422 -4.27 16.66 -12.04
CA ASN A 422 -4.00 15.29 -11.59
C ASN A 422 -5.20 14.60 -10.94
N ALA A 423 -6.31 15.31 -10.73
CA ALA A 423 -7.49 14.81 -10.02
C ALA A 423 -8.03 13.49 -10.58
N GLY A 424 -8.04 13.32 -11.91
CA GLY A 424 -8.50 12.08 -12.56
C GLY A 424 -7.60 10.87 -12.28
N LYS A 425 -6.28 11.05 -12.28
CA LYS A 425 -5.29 9.98 -12.02
C LYS A 425 -5.31 9.58 -10.55
N LEU A 426 -5.33 10.58 -9.67
CA LEU A 426 -5.44 10.34 -8.24
C LEU A 426 -6.75 9.64 -7.88
N SER A 427 -7.88 10.06 -8.44
CA SER A 427 -9.16 9.39 -8.26
C SER A 427 -9.09 7.91 -8.66
N ALA A 428 -8.38 7.59 -9.75
CA ALA A 428 -8.17 6.21 -10.19
C ALA A 428 -7.25 5.41 -9.24
N ILE A 429 -6.23 6.02 -8.62
CA ILE A 429 -5.40 5.40 -7.57
C ILE A 429 -6.24 5.15 -6.32
N LEU A 430 -6.96 6.18 -5.85
CA LEU A 430 -7.77 6.10 -4.63
C LEU A 430 -8.91 5.08 -4.75
N SER A 431 -9.55 4.96 -5.94
CA SER A 431 -10.58 3.94 -6.19
C SER A 431 -10.02 2.50 -6.22
N ASN A 432 -8.72 2.33 -6.40
CA ASN A 432 -8.02 1.05 -6.31
C ASN A 432 -7.24 0.90 -4.99
N THR A 433 -7.64 1.64 -3.96
CA THR A 433 -7.03 1.65 -2.63
C THR A 433 -8.10 1.39 -1.59
N GLU A 434 -7.90 0.41 -0.73
CA GLU A 434 -8.83 0.08 0.35
C GLU A 434 -8.23 0.28 1.75
N TYR A 435 -6.92 0.50 1.84
CA TYR A 435 -6.24 0.86 3.08
C TYR A 435 -5.92 2.36 3.11
N PHE A 436 -6.39 3.06 4.12
CA PHE A 436 -6.04 4.45 4.40
C PHE A 436 -5.73 4.64 5.88
N ALA A 437 -4.54 5.17 6.16
CA ALA A 437 -4.21 5.72 7.46
C ALA A 437 -4.21 7.26 7.34
N LEU A 438 -5.23 7.89 7.89
CA LEU A 438 -5.41 9.34 7.86
C LEU A 438 -4.98 9.90 9.22
N LEU A 439 -3.79 10.47 9.31
CA LEU A 439 -3.32 11.18 10.47
C LEU A 439 -3.83 12.63 10.45
N SER A 440 -3.31 13.50 11.31
CA SER A 440 -3.72 14.90 11.38
C SER A 440 -3.72 15.58 10.01
N GLN A 441 -4.82 16.26 9.68
CA GLN A 441 -5.04 16.95 8.42
C GLN A 441 -5.36 18.43 8.67
N SER A 442 -5.02 19.28 7.71
CA SER A 442 -5.52 20.64 7.69
C SER A 442 -7.03 20.67 7.38
N SER A 443 -7.73 21.72 7.81
CA SER A 443 -9.16 21.87 7.51
C SER A 443 -9.46 21.97 6.00
N VAL A 444 -8.48 22.35 5.18
CA VAL A 444 -8.59 22.39 3.71
C VAL A 444 -8.50 20.99 3.15
N ASP A 445 -7.49 20.22 3.57
CA ASP A 445 -7.29 18.83 3.11
C ASP A 445 -8.42 17.91 3.59
N LYS A 446 -8.92 18.12 4.81
CA LYS A 446 -10.10 17.43 5.34
C LYS A 446 -11.31 17.56 4.38
N ARG A 447 -11.62 18.76 3.90
CA ARG A 447 -12.74 18.96 2.98
C ARG A 447 -12.57 18.19 1.67
N LYS A 448 -11.37 18.25 1.08
CA LYS A 448 -11.05 17.49 -0.13
C LYS A 448 -11.11 15.98 0.10
N LEU A 449 -10.58 15.49 1.23
CA LEU A 449 -10.66 14.07 1.59
C LEU A 449 -12.10 13.57 1.74
N MET A 450 -13.00 14.39 2.29
CA MET A 450 -14.44 14.04 2.39
C MET A 450 -15.08 13.83 1.01
N GLU A 451 -14.66 14.56 -0.01
CA GLU A 451 -15.14 14.40 -1.39
C GLU A 451 -14.62 13.10 -2.01
N PHE A 452 -13.36 12.74 -1.75
CA PHE A 452 -12.74 11.53 -2.30
C PHE A 452 -13.09 10.25 -1.53
N LEU A 453 -13.42 10.35 -0.25
CA LEU A 453 -13.76 9.23 0.63
C LEU A 453 -15.21 9.38 1.16
N PRO A 454 -16.22 9.40 0.28
CA PRO A 454 -17.61 9.68 0.67
C PRO A 454 -18.21 8.63 1.61
N ASN A 455 -17.59 7.45 1.69
CA ASN A 455 -18.02 6.36 2.56
C ASN A 455 -17.59 6.56 4.04
N ILE A 456 -16.80 7.60 4.35
CA ILE A 456 -16.46 7.97 5.72
C ILE A 456 -17.43 9.07 6.17
N SER A 457 -18.11 8.84 7.29
CA SER A 457 -19.06 9.84 7.79
C SER A 457 -18.34 11.14 8.18
N PRO A 458 -18.98 12.31 8.00
CA PRO A 458 -18.40 13.61 8.40
C PRO A 458 -17.96 13.64 9.88
N ALA A 459 -18.68 12.95 10.76
CA ALA A 459 -18.35 12.86 12.19
C ALA A 459 -17.02 12.13 12.43
N MET A 460 -16.67 11.12 11.62
CA MET A 460 -15.41 10.41 11.72
C MET A 460 -14.22 11.29 11.32
N PHE A 461 -14.40 12.20 10.37
CA PHE A 461 -13.35 13.15 9.99
C PHE A 461 -12.94 14.13 11.10
N ASN A 462 -13.72 14.24 12.19
CA ASN A 462 -13.31 15.04 13.35
C ASN A 462 -12.10 14.42 14.07
N PHE A 463 -11.86 13.12 13.92
CA PHE A 463 -10.67 12.44 14.48
C PHE A 463 -9.37 12.72 13.73
N VAL A 464 -9.43 13.40 12.57
CA VAL A 464 -8.24 13.83 11.82
C VAL A 464 -8.07 15.35 11.79
N ASP A 465 -9.08 16.11 12.20
CA ASP A 465 -9.07 17.57 12.20
C ASP A 465 -8.21 18.07 13.37
N ASN A 466 -7.00 18.55 13.08
CA ASN A 466 -6.02 18.96 14.10
C ASN A 466 -5.77 17.89 15.17
N ALA A 467 -5.78 16.62 14.77
CA ALA A 467 -5.55 15.50 15.67
C ALA A 467 -4.13 15.55 16.27
N GLU A 468 -3.97 14.97 17.46
CA GLU A 468 -2.65 14.81 18.07
C GLU A 468 -1.75 13.89 17.23
N SER A 469 -0.44 14.15 17.25
CA SER A 469 0.53 13.32 16.53
C SER A 469 0.41 11.85 16.96
N GLY A 470 0.31 10.93 15.98
CA GLY A 470 0.14 9.49 16.22
C GLY A 470 -1.30 9.04 16.41
N THR A 471 -2.28 9.95 16.25
CA THR A 471 -3.71 9.60 16.23
C THR A 471 -4.34 9.89 14.87
N GLY A 472 -5.49 9.27 14.57
CA GLY A 472 -6.16 9.49 13.30
C GLY A 472 -7.28 8.50 13.02
N LEU A 473 -7.55 8.28 11.73
CA LEU A 473 -8.52 7.32 11.22
C LEU A 473 -7.82 6.21 10.43
N LEU A 474 -8.14 4.99 10.74
CA LEU A 474 -7.76 3.80 9.97
C LEU A 474 -8.97 3.27 9.21
N LYS A 475 -8.89 3.24 7.88
CA LYS A 475 -9.89 2.63 7.02
C LYS A 475 -9.31 1.37 6.39
N MET A 476 -10.01 0.25 6.60
CA MET A 476 -9.71 -1.07 6.03
C MET A 476 -10.97 -1.57 5.30
N GLY A 477 -10.97 -1.52 3.98
CA GLY A 477 -12.14 -1.86 3.18
C GLY A 477 -13.35 -0.97 3.54
N SER A 478 -14.41 -1.60 4.07
CA SER A 478 -15.64 -0.91 4.50
C SER A 478 -15.60 -0.43 5.96
N ILE A 479 -14.63 -0.88 6.75
CA ILE A 479 -14.53 -0.56 8.18
C ILE A 479 -13.64 0.68 8.36
N THR A 480 -14.10 1.61 9.20
CA THR A 480 -13.32 2.81 9.56
C THR A 480 -13.34 2.99 11.07
N VAL A 481 -12.18 3.03 11.67
CA VAL A 481 -12.01 3.18 13.13
C VAL A 481 -11.05 4.32 13.47
N PRO A 482 -11.33 5.12 14.50
CA PRO A 482 -10.35 6.08 15.00
C PRO A 482 -9.30 5.35 15.83
N PHE A 483 -8.03 5.61 15.55
CA PHE A 483 -6.92 4.93 16.20
C PHE A 483 -6.06 5.89 17.04
N ASP A 484 -5.44 5.34 18.06
CA ASP A 484 -4.38 5.95 18.86
C ASP A 484 -3.18 4.99 18.87
N MET A 485 -2.10 5.39 18.21
CA MET A 485 -0.85 4.64 18.12
C MET A 485 0.30 5.38 18.81
N ARG A 486 -0.01 6.29 19.72
CA ARG A 486 1.00 7.01 20.50
C ARG A 486 1.79 6.05 21.37
N MET A 487 3.09 6.24 21.35
CA MET A 487 4.03 5.42 22.12
C MET A 487 4.54 6.18 23.33
N SER A 488 4.83 5.44 24.40
CA SER A 488 5.50 6.01 25.57
C SER A 488 6.92 6.44 25.20
N LYS A 489 7.24 7.71 25.46
CA LYS A 489 8.62 8.22 25.31
C LYS A 489 9.53 7.42 26.26
N GLY A 490 10.53 6.73 25.75
CA GLY A 490 11.43 5.85 26.52
C GLY A 490 11.10 4.35 26.37
N SER A 491 10.09 3.96 25.58
CA SER A 491 9.99 2.56 25.14
C SER A 491 11.03 2.27 24.06
N GLU A 492 11.57 1.04 24.03
CA GLU A 492 12.52 0.62 22.99
C GLU A 492 11.98 0.85 21.57
N ILE A 493 10.69 0.61 21.35
CA ILE A 493 10.05 0.83 20.04
C ILE A 493 10.06 2.32 19.70
N TYR A 494 9.76 3.20 20.68
CA TYR A 494 9.82 4.66 20.45
C TYR A 494 11.22 5.11 20.06
N GLU A 495 12.26 4.61 20.73
CA GLU A 495 13.65 4.93 20.43
C GLU A 495 14.11 4.39 19.05
N ILE A 496 13.49 3.31 18.57
CA ILE A 496 13.75 2.75 17.24
C ILE A 496 13.09 3.60 16.15
N VAL A 497 11.84 4.02 16.33
CA VAL A 497 11.06 4.71 15.31
C VAL A 497 11.24 6.21 15.28
N ASN A 498 11.62 6.82 16.44
CA ASN A 498 11.85 8.26 16.54
C ASN A 498 13.25 8.60 16.05
N THR A 499 13.33 9.18 14.87
CA THR A 499 14.58 9.59 14.22
C THR A 499 14.83 11.10 14.30
N ASP A 500 14.10 11.83 15.13
CA ASP A 500 14.32 13.27 15.36
C ASP A 500 15.74 13.48 15.92
N GLY A 501 16.71 13.73 15.05
CA GLY A 501 18.07 14.17 15.41
C GLY A 501 19.25 13.27 15.09
N GLY A 502 19.07 12.15 14.40
CA GLY A 502 20.15 11.24 14.06
C GLY A 502 20.48 11.16 12.57
N GLY A 503 21.31 12.07 12.08
CA GLY A 503 22.00 11.84 10.83
C GLY A 503 22.91 10.60 10.94
N TYR A 504 22.96 9.77 9.90
CA TYR A 504 23.87 8.64 9.84
C TYR A 504 25.31 9.07 10.04
N GLY A 505 25.91 8.66 11.16
CA GLY A 505 27.34 8.46 11.23
C GLY A 505 27.63 7.03 10.79
N VAL A 506 27.88 6.80 9.51
CA VAL A 506 28.53 5.60 9.00
C VAL A 506 29.80 6.04 8.28
#